data_9909f086256c9868f16bd9bf8fe117ab
#
_entry.id   9909f086256c9868f16bd9bf8fe117ab
#
_cell.length_a   1.000
_cell.length_b   1.000
_cell.length_c   1.000
_cell.angle_alpha   90.00
_cell.angle_beta   90.00
_cell.angle_gamma   90.00
#
_symmetry.space_group_name_H-M   'P 1'
#
loop_
_entity.id
_entity.type
_entity.pdbx_description
1 polymer ?
#
loop_
_entity_poly.entity_id
_entity_poly.type
_entity_poly.pdbx_seq_one_letter_code
_entity_poly.pdbx_strand_id
1 'polypeptide(L)'
;KGSFYDGFKWSENVIFLGDKNIESVEIPELNTCVYGLSYHQTEIKDAMYDHVIVNRPDMINILVAHGGDEKHIPINRKKLAMSGFDYVAMGHIHKPEIDEKMKMAYSGSLEPIDMNDIGPRGYIYGEISKRGLELEFVPFAKRIYRELDFTVTPTATNLEIRHRLIDMIKEQGQDD
;
A
#
# COMPACT_ATOMS: atom_id res chain seq x y z
N LYS A 1 -11.07 0.61 21.25
CA LYS A 1 -10.58 0.61 22.65
C LYS A 1 -9.54 -0.49 22.79
N GLY A 2 -8.35 -0.18 23.31
CA GLY A 2 -7.25 -1.14 23.45
C GLY A 2 -6.28 -1.16 22.26
N SER A 3 -6.22 -0.12 21.45
CA SER A 3 -5.22 0.07 20.42
C SER A 3 -3.83 0.32 21.06
N PHE A 4 -2.77 -0.12 20.38
CA PHE A 4 -1.38 0.18 20.74
C PHE A 4 -1.12 1.70 20.85
N TYR A 5 -1.94 2.49 20.18
CA TYR A 5 -1.85 3.95 20.11
C TYR A 5 -2.61 4.64 21.25
N ASP A 6 -3.45 3.91 22.01
CA ASP A 6 -4.20 4.49 23.14
C ASP A 6 -3.21 4.86 24.26
N GLY A 7 -3.15 6.13 24.59
CA GLY A 7 -2.24 6.67 25.61
C GLY A 7 -0.81 6.97 25.16
N PHE A 8 -0.49 6.76 23.86
CA PHE A 8 0.81 7.19 23.34
C PHE A 8 0.83 8.71 23.18
N LYS A 9 1.88 9.36 23.72
CA LYS A 9 2.07 10.80 23.56
C LYS A 9 2.78 11.09 22.26
N TRP A 10 2.01 11.49 21.25
CA TRP A 10 2.54 11.89 19.94
C TRP A 10 3.21 13.25 20.01
N SER A 11 4.20 13.47 19.15
CA SER A 11 4.81 14.79 18.96
C SER A 11 3.86 15.74 18.21
N GLU A 12 4.10 17.05 18.36
CA GLU A 12 3.22 18.10 17.81
C GLU A 12 3.11 18.09 16.28
N ASN A 13 4.08 17.48 15.59
CA ASN A 13 4.09 17.33 14.13
C ASN A 13 3.28 16.13 13.63
N VAL A 14 2.61 15.38 14.52
CA VAL A 14 1.74 14.24 14.17
C VAL A 14 0.28 14.69 14.26
N ILE A 15 -0.42 14.60 13.14
CA ILE A 15 -1.83 14.99 13.05
C ILE A 15 -2.66 13.74 12.75
N PHE A 16 -3.69 13.51 13.57
CA PHE A 16 -4.66 12.46 13.36
C PHE A 16 -5.86 13.02 12.60
N LEU A 17 -6.21 12.35 11.50
CA LEU A 17 -7.43 12.64 10.78
C LEU A 17 -8.62 11.91 11.44
N GLY A 18 -9.81 12.47 11.34
CA GLY A 18 -11.02 11.93 11.95
C GLY A 18 -11.43 10.57 11.41
N ASP A 19 -12.29 9.88 12.15
CA ASP A 19 -12.73 8.51 11.88
C ASP A 19 -14.17 8.41 11.34
N LYS A 20 -14.91 9.53 11.27
CA LYS A 20 -16.31 9.56 10.80
C LYS A 20 -16.45 10.07 9.38
N ASN A 21 -15.66 11.08 9.06
CA ASN A 21 -15.68 11.75 7.76
C ASN A 21 -14.26 11.96 7.27
N ILE A 22 -14.10 12.11 5.97
CA ILE A 22 -12.82 12.53 5.41
C ILE A 22 -12.54 13.94 5.87
N GLU A 23 -11.40 14.13 6.49
CA GLU A 23 -10.85 15.41 6.92
C GLU A 23 -9.67 15.82 6.07
N SER A 24 -9.28 17.08 6.16
CA SER A 24 -8.10 17.59 5.47
C SER A 24 -7.26 18.46 6.36
N VAL A 25 -5.95 18.45 6.11
CA VAL A 25 -4.93 19.27 6.77
C VAL A 25 -4.10 19.97 5.72
N GLU A 26 -3.94 21.28 5.87
CA GLU A 26 -3.08 22.08 5.03
C GLU A 26 -1.66 22.10 5.59
N ILE A 27 -0.68 21.98 4.70
CA ILE A 27 0.75 22.15 4.97
C ILE A 27 1.21 23.33 4.09
N PRO A 28 1.06 24.59 4.57
CA PRO A 28 1.28 25.78 3.75
C PRO A 28 2.71 25.87 3.20
N GLU A 29 3.71 25.42 3.97
CA GLU A 29 5.12 25.46 3.58
C GLU A 29 5.41 24.62 2.34
N LEU A 30 4.59 23.58 2.10
CA LEU A 30 4.69 22.69 0.94
C LEU A 30 3.61 22.98 -0.12
N ASN A 31 2.77 24.00 0.10
CA ASN A 31 1.59 24.26 -0.73
C ASN A 31 0.75 23.00 -0.95
N THR A 32 0.54 22.19 0.10
CA THR A 32 -0.07 20.85 0.04
C THR A 32 -1.25 20.77 0.99
N CYS A 33 -2.32 20.11 0.54
CA CYS A 33 -3.47 19.74 1.35
C CYS A 33 -3.58 18.20 1.36
N VAL A 34 -3.52 17.61 2.55
CA VAL A 34 -3.61 16.15 2.76
C VAL A 34 -4.98 15.81 3.29
N TYR A 35 -5.64 14.88 2.62
CA TYR A 35 -6.96 14.36 2.98
C TYR A 35 -6.84 12.94 3.50
N GLY A 36 -7.72 12.53 4.38
CA GLY A 36 -7.76 11.15 4.84
C GLY A 36 -8.88 10.85 5.79
N LEU A 37 -9.00 9.57 6.13
CA LEU A 37 -9.95 9.03 7.08
C LEU A 37 -9.23 7.97 7.92
N SER A 38 -9.29 8.09 9.24
CA SER A 38 -8.78 7.06 10.14
C SER A 38 -9.69 5.84 10.12
N TYR A 39 -9.08 4.66 10.02
CA TYR A 39 -9.80 3.39 10.04
C TYR A 39 -10.26 3.06 11.46
N HIS A 40 -11.57 2.87 11.67
CA HIS A 40 -12.18 2.83 13.01
C HIS A 40 -12.93 1.53 13.33
N GLN A 41 -13.08 0.63 12.36
CA GLN A 41 -13.80 -0.65 12.51
C GLN A 41 -13.01 -1.78 11.85
N THR A 42 -13.34 -3.02 12.21
CA THR A 42 -12.71 -4.20 11.59
C THR A 42 -13.07 -4.33 10.10
N GLU A 43 -14.32 -4.01 9.75
CA GLU A 43 -14.81 -4.00 8.37
C GLU A 43 -15.57 -2.68 8.13
N ILE A 44 -15.33 -2.03 7.00
CA ILE A 44 -16.08 -0.85 6.53
C ILE A 44 -16.49 -1.13 5.08
N LYS A 45 -17.75 -1.43 4.88
CA LYS A 45 -18.30 -1.81 3.56
C LYS A 45 -18.79 -0.62 2.74
N ASP A 46 -18.85 0.55 3.35
CA ASP A 46 -19.23 1.78 2.68
C ASP A 46 -18.08 2.32 1.84
N ALA A 47 -18.38 2.75 0.61
CA ALA A 47 -17.40 3.35 -0.30
C ALA A 47 -17.10 4.81 0.10
N MET A 48 -16.42 4.98 1.24
CA MET A 48 -16.22 6.27 1.92
C MET A 48 -15.55 7.32 1.03
N TYR A 49 -14.73 6.91 0.06
CA TYR A 49 -13.98 7.83 -0.81
C TYR A 49 -14.71 8.20 -2.10
N ASP A 50 -15.86 7.57 -2.42
CA ASP A 50 -16.56 7.75 -3.70
C ASP A 50 -17.10 9.16 -3.96
N HIS A 51 -17.24 9.96 -2.91
CA HIS A 51 -17.82 11.31 -2.96
C HIS A 51 -16.88 12.41 -2.48
N VAL A 52 -15.61 12.04 -2.22
CA VAL A 52 -14.63 13.04 -1.83
C VAL A 52 -14.29 13.95 -3.00
N ILE A 53 -14.25 15.25 -2.74
CA ILE A 53 -13.92 16.29 -3.70
C ILE A 53 -12.84 17.18 -3.10
N VAL A 54 -11.86 17.52 -3.92
CA VAL A 54 -10.81 18.48 -3.54
C VAL A 54 -11.42 19.87 -3.32
N ASN A 55 -11.17 20.44 -2.16
CA ASN A 55 -11.64 21.79 -1.79
C ASN A 55 -10.55 22.87 -1.92
N ARG A 56 -9.29 22.48 -2.18
CA ARG A 56 -8.13 23.38 -2.36
C ARG A 56 -7.44 23.13 -3.70
N PRO A 57 -8.11 23.44 -4.84
CA PRO A 57 -7.55 23.17 -6.17
C PRO A 57 -6.26 23.95 -6.48
N ASP A 58 -5.97 25.01 -5.71
CA ASP A 58 -4.77 25.83 -5.76
C ASP A 58 -3.53 25.14 -5.15
N MET A 59 -3.74 24.15 -4.27
CA MET A 59 -2.70 23.39 -3.59
C MET A 59 -2.46 22.01 -4.23
N ILE A 60 -1.34 21.36 -3.94
CA ILE A 60 -1.14 19.94 -4.21
C ILE A 60 -2.08 19.17 -3.27
N ASN A 61 -2.91 18.28 -3.83
CA ASN A 61 -3.90 17.55 -3.07
C ASN A 61 -3.56 16.07 -3.02
N ILE A 62 -3.33 15.55 -1.82
CA ILE A 62 -2.96 14.16 -1.57
C ILE A 62 -4.05 13.50 -0.74
N LEU A 63 -4.58 12.37 -1.20
CA LEU A 63 -5.42 11.51 -0.37
C LEU A 63 -4.58 10.39 0.23
N VAL A 64 -4.61 10.24 1.55
CA VAL A 64 -4.09 9.09 2.27
C VAL A 64 -5.26 8.20 2.65
N ALA A 65 -5.32 7.01 2.09
CA ALA A 65 -6.46 6.12 2.23
C ALA A 65 -6.05 4.68 2.58
N HIS A 66 -6.92 3.97 3.29
CA HIS A 66 -6.74 2.56 3.62
C HIS A 66 -7.98 1.79 3.17
N GLY A 67 -7.80 0.81 2.29
CA GLY A 67 -8.91 0.02 1.77
C GLY A 67 -8.66 -0.51 0.35
N GLY A 68 -9.72 -0.95 -0.31
CA GLY A 68 -9.67 -1.37 -1.71
C GLY A 68 -10.25 -2.75 -2.00
N ASP A 69 -10.75 -3.48 -0.99
CA ASP A 69 -11.56 -4.67 -1.18
C ASP A 69 -13.00 -4.45 -0.70
N GLU A 70 -13.87 -5.45 -0.87
CA GLU A 70 -15.30 -5.36 -0.57
C GLU A 70 -15.62 -5.15 0.92
N LYS A 71 -14.69 -5.50 1.82
CA LYS A 71 -14.87 -5.41 3.28
C LYS A 71 -14.16 -4.23 3.89
N HIS A 72 -13.17 -3.69 3.19
CA HIS A 72 -12.27 -2.68 3.71
C HIS A 72 -12.29 -1.46 2.81
N ILE A 73 -13.33 -0.65 2.94
CA ILE A 73 -13.63 0.56 2.18
C ILE A 73 -13.45 0.33 0.67
N PRO A 74 -14.46 -0.21 -0.02
CA PRO A 74 -14.43 -0.40 -1.46
C PRO A 74 -14.07 0.88 -2.20
N ILE A 75 -13.21 0.77 -3.20
CA ILE A 75 -12.70 1.93 -3.95
C ILE A 75 -13.08 1.84 -5.42
N ASN A 76 -13.77 2.85 -5.90
CA ASN A 76 -13.95 3.07 -7.33
C ASN A 76 -12.81 3.94 -7.87
N ARG A 77 -11.77 3.27 -8.38
CA ARG A 77 -10.56 3.95 -8.90
C ARG A 77 -10.87 5.05 -9.93
N LYS A 78 -11.86 4.84 -10.81
CA LYS A 78 -12.26 5.82 -11.83
C LYS A 78 -12.88 7.07 -11.21
N LYS A 79 -13.78 6.90 -10.23
CA LYS A 79 -14.36 8.04 -9.52
C LYS A 79 -13.28 8.81 -8.77
N LEU A 80 -12.40 8.09 -8.09
CA LEU A 80 -11.33 8.68 -7.30
C LEU A 80 -10.33 9.46 -8.18
N ALA A 81 -9.98 8.94 -9.35
CA ALA A 81 -9.14 9.65 -10.31
C ALA A 81 -9.77 10.95 -10.83
N MET A 82 -11.11 11.06 -10.80
CA MET A 82 -11.87 12.26 -11.21
C MET A 82 -12.10 13.25 -10.05
N SER A 83 -11.74 12.91 -8.82
CA SER A 83 -11.98 13.75 -7.63
C SER A 83 -11.01 14.95 -7.51
N GLY A 84 -10.02 15.05 -8.38
CA GLY A 84 -9.09 16.18 -8.43
C GLY A 84 -7.83 16.03 -7.59
N PHE A 85 -7.57 14.84 -7.01
CA PHE A 85 -6.32 14.57 -6.32
C PHE A 85 -5.14 14.53 -7.27
N ASP A 86 -4.03 15.08 -6.83
CA ASP A 86 -2.75 15.02 -7.53
C ASP A 86 -2.03 13.69 -7.24
N TYR A 87 -2.32 13.07 -6.08
CA TYR A 87 -1.86 11.72 -5.71
C TYR A 87 -2.80 11.05 -4.70
N VAL A 88 -2.94 9.73 -4.81
CA VAL A 88 -3.67 8.88 -3.87
C VAL A 88 -2.74 7.83 -3.30
N ALA A 89 -2.33 8.01 -2.06
CA ALA A 89 -1.50 7.07 -1.31
C ALA A 89 -2.36 6.03 -0.62
N MET A 90 -2.29 4.78 -1.08
CA MET A 90 -3.13 3.68 -0.65
C MET A 90 -2.40 2.73 0.31
N GLY A 91 -3.08 2.35 1.38
CA GLY A 91 -2.73 1.21 2.24
C GLY A 91 -3.73 0.07 2.12
N HIS A 92 -3.54 -1.00 2.88
CA HIS A 92 -4.31 -2.23 2.97
C HIS A 92 -3.76 -3.37 2.09
N ILE A 93 -3.57 -3.17 0.81
CA ILE A 93 -3.04 -4.21 -0.08
C ILE A 93 -1.53 -4.32 0.12
N HIS A 94 -1.05 -5.51 0.51
CA HIS A 94 0.37 -5.74 0.82
C HIS A 94 1.26 -5.81 -0.43
N LYS A 95 0.68 -6.06 -1.60
CA LYS A 95 1.41 -6.07 -2.86
C LYS A 95 1.60 -4.63 -3.36
N PRO A 96 2.84 -4.20 -3.65
CA PRO A 96 3.07 -2.88 -4.23
C PRO A 96 2.47 -2.78 -5.64
N GLU A 97 1.83 -1.65 -5.91
CA GLU A 97 1.23 -1.34 -7.22
C GLU A 97 1.30 0.17 -7.47
N ILE A 98 1.77 0.57 -8.64
CA ILE A 98 1.74 1.96 -9.10
C ILE A 98 0.81 2.04 -10.31
N ASP A 99 -0.23 2.86 -10.22
CA ASP A 99 -1.13 3.20 -11.32
C ASP A 99 -0.97 4.70 -11.65
N GLU A 100 -0.04 4.99 -12.56
CA GLU A 100 0.26 6.37 -12.96
C GLU A 100 -0.95 7.08 -13.59
N LYS A 101 -1.78 6.33 -14.36
CA LYS A 101 -2.96 6.90 -15.03
C LYS A 101 -4.02 7.36 -14.03
N MET A 102 -4.15 6.64 -12.93
CA MET A 102 -5.07 6.97 -11.85
C MET A 102 -4.41 7.83 -10.76
N LYS A 103 -3.10 8.13 -10.91
CA LYS A 103 -2.29 8.85 -9.91
C LYS A 103 -2.39 8.22 -8.53
N MET A 104 -2.33 6.90 -8.47
CA MET A 104 -2.58 6.11 -7.28
C MET A 104 -1.49 5.06 -7.10
N ALA A 105 -1.09 4.81 -5.84
CA ALA A 105 -0.21 3.70 -5.54
C ALA A 105 -0.54 3.04 -4.21
N TYR A 106 -0.44 1.70 -4.18
CA TYR A 106 -0.31 0.91 -2.97
C TYR A 106 1.18 0.71 -2.69
N SER A 107 1.65 1.18 -1.55
CA SER A 107 3.05 0.97 -1.14
C SER A 107 3.35 -0.49 -0.83
N GLY A 108 2.33 -1.27 -0.51
CA GLY A 108 2.48 -2.61 -0.01
C GLY A 108 2.95 -2.66 1.44
N SER A 109 3.47 -3.80 1.85
CA SER A 109 4.14 -3.98 3.13
C SER A 109 5.64 -3.73 3.01
N LEU A 110 6.27 -3.18 4.05
CA LEU A 110 7.71 -2.91 4.07
C LEU A 110 8.53 -4.21 4.15
N GLU A 111 8.00 -5.20 4.87
CA GLU A 111 8.48 -6.58 4.96
C GLU A 111 7.31 -7.53 4.69
N PRO A 112 7.52 -8.75 4.17
CA PRO A 112 6.43 -9.69 4.02
C PRO A 112 5.87 -10.08 5.39
N ILE A 113 4.54 -10.03 5.52
CA ILE A 113 3.83 -10.33 6.76
C ILE A 113 3.60 -11.84 6.88
N ASP A 114 3.28 -12.49 5.76
CA ASP A 114 3.10 -13.94 5.68
C ASP A 114 3.61 -14.52 4.36
N MET A 115 3.48 -15.86 4.21
CA MET A 115 3.98 -16.59 3.03
C MET A 115 3.25 -16.25 1.72
N ASN A 116 2.08 -15.58 1.78
CA ASN A 116 1.34 -15.18 0.58
C ASN A 116 1.87 -13.85 0.02
N ASP A 117 2.70 -13.16 0.80
CA ASP A 117 3.37 -11.93 0.38
C ASP A 117 4.57 -12.22 -0.54
N ILE A 118 4.30 -12.87 -1.67
CA ILE A 118 5.31 -13.29 -2.64
C ILE A 118 5.91 -12.09 -3.38
N GLY A 119 7.22 -12.14 -3.63
CA GLY A 119 7.98 -11.13 -4.37
C GLY A 119 8.51 -9.99 -3.49
N PRO A 120 9.11 -8.98 -4.10
CA PRO A 120 9.76 -7.89 -3.39
C PRO A 120 8.76 -7.07 -2.56
N ARG A 121 9.22 -6.60 -1.39
CA ARG A 121 8.53 -5.66 -0.52
C ARG A 121 9.40 -4.45 -0.26
N GLY A 122 8.77 -3.33 0.03
CA GLY A 122 9.49 -2.06 0.18
C GLY A 122 8.54 -0.89 0.32
N TYR A 123 8.89 0.23 -0.28
CA TYR A 123 8.11 1.45 -0.20
C TYR A 123 8.06 2.17 -1.55
N ILE A 124 7.13 3.11 -1.65
CA ILE A 124 7.04 4.03 -2.80
C ILE A 124 7.78 5.32 -2.43
N TYR A 125 8.68 5.73 -3.29
CA TYR A 125 9.33 7.03 -3.28
C TYR A 125 8.92 7.82 -4.51
N GLY A 126 8.88 9.16 -4.42
CA GLY A 126 8.59 9.97 -5.59
C GLY A 126 8.47 11.45 -5.32
N GLU A 127 8.22 12.17 -6.39
CA GLU A 127 8.02 13.61 -6.38
C GLU A 127 6.65 13.96 -6.94
N ILE A 128 5.99 14.95 -6.32
CA ILE A 128 4.67 15.43 -6.71
C ILE A 128 4.70 16.93 -6.92
N SER A 129 4.06 17.37 -7.98
CA SER A 129 3.81 18.78 -8.27
C SER A 129 2.49 18.94 -9.00
N LYS A 130 2.03 20.18 -9.17
CA LYS A 130 0.88 20.47 -10.05
C LYS A 130 1.11 20.10 -11.52
N ARG A 131 2.35 19.89 -11.93
CA ARG A 131 2.74 19.57 -13.31
C ARG A 131 2.83 18.06 -13.56
N GLY A 132 3.01 17.26 -12.51
CA GLY A 132 3.16 15.83 -12.65
C GLY A 132 3.44 15.10 -11.34
N LEU A 133 3.43 13.79 -11.46
CA LEU A 133 3.70 12.82 -10.41
C LEU A 133 4.72 11.82 -10.97
N GLU A 134 5.82 11.61 -10.25
CA GLU A 134 6.82 10.60 -10.54
C GLU A 134 6.92 9.68 -9.33
N LEU A 135 6.69 8.38 -9.52
CA LEU A 135 6.71 7.38 -8.45
C LEU A 135 7.63 6.24 -8.82
N GLU A 136 8.35 5.75 -7.84
CA GLU A 136 9.23 4.59 -7.95
C GLU A 136 8.99 3.65 -6.77
N PHE A 137 8.92 2.34 -7.06
CA PHE A 137 8.96 1.32 -6.02
C PHE A 137 10.42 1.01 -5.65
N VAL A 138 10.74 1.18 -4.38
CA VAL A 138 12.08 0.90 -3.83
C VAL A 138 12.02 -0.41 -3.03
N PRO A 139 12.63 -1.50 -3.50
CA PRO A 139 12.76 -2.73 -2.73
C PRO A 139 13.57 -2.46 -1.45
N PHE A 140 13.06 -2.92 -0.30
CA PHE A 140 13.68 -2.66 1.01
C PHE A 140 13.70 -3.89 1.91
N ALA A 141 12.77 -4.83 1.71
CA ALA A 141 12.62 -6.02 2.54
C ALA A 141 13.89 -6.87 2.55
N LYS A 142 14.26 -7.36 3.73
CA LYS A 142 15.37 -8.31 3.90
C LYS A 142 14.98 -9.75 3.55
N ARG A 143 13.68 -10.05 3.54
CA ARG A 143 13.14 -11.36 3.20
C ARG A 143 12.25 -11.26 1.98
N ILE A 144 12.38 -12.23 1.09
CA ILE A 144 11.50 -12.38 -0.07
C ILE A 144 10.94 -13.79 -0.05
N TYR A 145 9.61 -13.91 -0.07
CA TYR A 145 8.96 -15.19 -0.34
C TYR A 145 8.90 -15.41 -1.85
N ARG A 146 9.31 -16.61 -2.26
CA ARG A 146 9.26 -17.03 -3.66
C ARG A 146 8.40 -18.28 -3.78
N GLU A 147 7.63 -18.37 -4.82
CA GLU A 147 6.89 -19.58 -5.19
C GLU A 147 7.73 -20.37 -6.20
N LEU A 148 7.91 -21.67 -5.95
CA LEU A 148 8.67 -22.57 -6.81
C LEU A 148 7.75 -23.71 -7.27
N ASP A 149 7.58 -23.81 -8.59
CA ASP A 149 6.88 -24.93 -9.19
C ASP A 149 7.76 -26.17 -9.21
N PHE A 150 7.31 -27.23 -8.57
CA PHE A 150 8.00 -28.50 -8.50
C PHE A 150 7.13 -29.65 -8.99
N THR A 151 7.49 -30.22 -10.15
CA THR A 151 6.78 -31.35 -10.72
C THR A 151 7.41 -32.67 -10.30
N VAL A 152 6.61 -33.57 -9.71
CA VAL A 152 7.01 -34.92 -9.31
C VAL A 152 6.49 -35.91 -10.31
N THR A 153 7.37 -36.81 -10.83
CA THR A 153 6.94 -37.94 -11.68
C THR A 153 6.47 -39.08 -10.81
N PRO A 154 5.53 -39.94 -11.28
CA PRO A 154 5.03 -41.10 -10.51
C PRO A 154 6.11 -42.11 -10.09
N THR A 155 7.25 -42.11 -10.77
CA THR A 155 8.38 -42.99 -10.52
C THR A 155 9.46 -42.40 -9.65
N ALA A 156 9.34 -41.11 -9.28
CA ALA A 156 10.35 -40.43 -8.48
C ALA A 156 10.42 -41.01 -7.05
N THR A 157 11.62 -41.29 -6.59
CA THR A 157 11.85 -41.69 -5.21
C THR A 157 11.89 -40.47 -4.28
N ASN A 158 11.63 -40.70 -2.99
CA ASN A 158 11.73 -39.61 -1.99
C ASN A 158 13.14 -38.97 -1.95
N LEU A 159 14.18 -39.75 -2.24
CA LEU A 159 15.54 -39.24 -2.25
C LEU A 159 15.79 -38.29 -3.44
N GLU A 160 15.32 -38.65 -4.63
CA GLU A 160 15.39 -37.81 -5.81
C GLU A 160 14.59 -36.50 -5.65
N ILE A 161 13.38 -36.60 -5.09
CA ILE A 161 12.55 -35.43 -4.77
C ILE A 161 13.31 -34.47 -3.84
N ARG A 162 13.88 -35.04 -2.75
CA ARG A 162 14.64 -34.23 -1.78
C ARG A 162 15.87 -33.56 -2.41
N HIS A 163 16.64 -34.25 -3.21
CA HIS A 163 17.81 -33.69 -3.87
C HIS A 163 17.43 -32.56 -4.81
N ARG A 164 16.43 -32.78 -5.67
CA ARG A 164 15.95 -31.75 -6.60
C ARG A 164 15.43 -30.50 -5.89
N LEU A 165 14.69 -30.66 -4.78
CA LEU A 165 14.23 -29.51 -3.97
C LEU A 165 15.41 -28.73 -3.37
N ILE A 166 16.43 -29.44 -2.86
CA ILE A 166 17.63 -28.78 -2.31
C ILE A 166 18.37 -28.01 -3.41
N ASP A 167 18.50 -28.58 -4.60
CA ASP A 167 19.19 -27.93 -5.72
C ASP A 167 18.41 -26.69 -6.20
N MET A 168 17.10 -26.78 -6.33
CA MET A 168 16.24 -25.63 -6.66
C MET A 168 16.37 -24.49 -5.64
N ILE A 169 16.37 -24.84 -4.34
CA ILE A 169 16.53 -23.82 -3.28
C ILE A 169 17.91 -23.13 -3.37
N LYS A 170 18.96 -23.91 -3.64
CA LYS A 170 20.31 -23.35 -3.79
C LYS A 170 20.45 -22.44 -5.02
N GLU A 171 19.86 -22.82 -6.14
CA GLU A 171 19.85 -22.02 -7.37
C GLU A 171 19.13 -20.67 -7.16
N GLN A 172 18.05 -20.66 -6.38
CA GLN A 172 17.29 -19.43 -6.09
C GLN A 172 17.91 -18.56 -4.99
N GLY A 173 18.78 -19.11 -4.14
CA GLY A 173 19.44 -18.41 -3.04
C GLY A 173 20.80 -17.81 -3.40
N GLN A 174 21.22 -17.88 -4.66
CA GLN A 174 22.53 -17.34 -5.12
C GLN A 174 22.45 -15.89 -5.62
N ASP A 175 21.27 -15.26 -5.60
CA ASP A 175 21.10 -13.84 -5.95
C ASP A 175 21.18 -12.95 -4.68
N ASP A 176 22.32 -12.93 -4.01
CA ASP A 176 22.67 -11.95 -2.98
C ASP A 176 23.63 -10.90 -3.54
#